data_60616f6ad0d3445cfb94a750fdd965ef
#
_entry.id   60616f6ad0d3445cfb94a750fdd965ef
#
_cell.length_a   1.000
_cell.length_b   1.000
_cell.length_c   1.000
_cell.angle_alpha   90.00
_cell.angle_beta   90.00
_cell.angle_gamma   90.00
#
_symmetry.space_group_name_H-M   'P 1'
#
loop_
_entity.id
_entity.type
_entity.pdbx_description
1 polymer ?
#
loop_
_entity_poly.entity_id
_entity_poly.type
_entity_poly.pdbx_seq_one_letter_code
_entity_poly.pdbx_strand_id
1 'polypeptide(L)'
;MNVNGYKIESGADLQKANLKHAYLKGAELSGANLSGANLVLANLFEADLSNSNLTTAILDHADLSEADLSEADLSGANLHNSYLRHTHMIFCNLTGAVLDHADLSHADLTGANLTNAVMTGANMTGVELTGATMPDGSLHE
;
A
#
# COMPACT_ATOMS: atom_id res chain seq x y z
N MET A 1 9.06 -3.74 18.60
CA MET A 1 7.61 -3.75 18.84
C MET A 1 7.07 -5.12 18.46
N ASN A 2 6.22 -5.70 19.28
CA ASN A 2 5.55 -6.98 18.97
C ASN A 2 4.04 -6.74 18.84
N VAL A 3 3.45 -7.25 17.77
CA VAL A 3 2.01 -7.11 17.51
C VAL A 3 1.47 -8.47 17.06
N ASN A 4 0.43 -8.95 17.72
CA ASN A 4 -0.19 -10.26 17.43
C ASN A 4 0.82 -11.42 17.42
N GLY A 5 1.87 -11.34 18.25
CA GLY A 5 2.92 -12.36 18.32
C GLY A 5 4.03 -12.21 17.26
N TYR A 6 3.97 -11.20 16.42
CA TYR A 6 4.98 -10.95 15.39
C TYR A 6 5.92 -9.82 15.82
N LYS A 7 7.20 -9.97 15.54
CA LYS A 7 8.18 -8.92 15.71
C LYS A 7 8.08 -7.93 14.54
N ILE A 8 7.80 -6.67 14.85
CA ILE A 8 7.61 -5.61 13.86
C ILE A 8 8.88 -4.78 13.79
N GLU A 9 9.62 -4.95 12.71
CA GLU A 9 10.89 -4.26 12.47
C GLU A 9 11.22 -4.24 10.99
N SER A 10 12.16 -3.39 10.59
CA SER A 10 12.66 -3.35 9.22
C SER A 10 13.21 -4.71 8.81
N GLY A 11 12.86 -5.13 7.59
CA GLY A 11 13.29 -6.43 7.05
C GLY A 11 12.61 -7.65 7.65
N ALA A 12 11.61 -7.47 8.52
CA ALA A 12 10.91 -8.61 9.14
C ALA A 12 10.28 -9.54 8.11
N ASP A 13 10.32 -10.83 8.37
CA ASP A 13 9.56 -11.81 7.60
C ASP A 13 8.18 -12.00 8.21
N LEU A 14 7.19 -11.35 7.57
CA LEU A 14 5.79 -11.34 7.99
C LEU A 14 4.91 -11.97 6.91
N GLN A 15 5.48 -12.85 6.09
CA GLN A 15 4.75 -13.53 5.03
C GLN A 15 3.53 -14.25 5.61
N LYS A 16 2.36 -13.98 5.05
CA LYS A 16 1.06 -14.54 5.47
C LYS A 16 0.71 -14.29 6.95
N ALA A 17 1.36 -13.33 7.60
CA ALA A 17 1.08 -13.01 9.00
C ALA A 17 -0.37 -12.55 9.17
N ASN A 18 -0.97 -12.93 10.29
CA ASN A 18 -2.29 -12.42 10.65
C ASN A 18 -2.13 -11.14 11.47
N LEU A 19 -2.22 -10.01 10.78
CA LEU A 19 -2.12 -8.67 11.36
C LEU A 19 -3.46 -7.93 11.26
N LYS A 20 -4.56 -8.67 11.21
CA LYS A 20 -5.90 -8.09 11.17
C LYS A 20 -6.13 -7.24 12.42
N HIS A 21 -6.65 -6.04 12.23
CA HIS A 21 -6.88 -5.04 13.29
C HIS A 21 -5.60 -4.60 14.02
N ALA A 22 -4.42 -4.92 13.51
CA ALA A 22 -3.16 -4.58 14.18
C ALA A 22 -2.97 -3.08 14.28
N TYR A 23 -2.45 -2.62 15.43
CA TYR A 23 -2.04 -1.23 15.60
C TYR A 23 -0.57 -1.09 15.22
N LEU A 24 -0.35 -0.58 14.02
CA LEU A 24 0.98 -0.46 13.40
C LEU A 24 1.31 1.00 13.05
N LYS A 25 0.67 1.95 13.75
CA LYS A 25 0.94 3.37 13.53
C LYS A 25 2.42 3.66 13.72
N GLY A 26 3.03 4.30 12.71
CA GLY A 26 4.44 4.67 12.75
C GLY A 26 5.40 3.48 12.76
N ALA A 27 4.93 2.27 12.46
CA ALA A 27 5.78 1.08 12.47
C ALA A 27 6.90 1.19 11.44
N GLU A 28 8.08 0.72 11.80
CA GLU A 28 9.24 0.64 10.91
C GLU A 28 9.24 -0.75 10.24
N LEU A 29 8.77 -0.80 9.00
CA LEU A 29 8.60 -2.03 8.22
C LEU A 29 9.30 -1.93 6.85
N SER A 30 10.27 -1.01 6.71
CA SER A 30 11.00 -0.89 5.45
C SER A 30 11.67 -2.21 5.09
N GLY A 31 11.55 -2.62 3.83
CA GLY A 31 12.12 -3.87 3.34
C GLY A 31 11.50 -5.15 3.91
N ALA A 32 10.43 -5.05 4.69
CA ALA A 32 9.78 -6.24 5.27
C ALA A 32 9.06 -7.07 4.19
N ASN A 33 8.96 -8.37 4.44
CA ASN A 33 8.17 -9.27 3.60
C ASN A 33 6.79 -9.44 4.23
N LEU A 34 5.79 -8.80 3.65
CA LEU A 34 4.37 -8.86 4.05
C LEU A 34 3.52 -9.56 2.98
N SER A 35 4.15 -10.34 2.10
CA SER A 35 3.42 -11.01 1.02
C SER A 35 2.33 -11.91 1.59
N GLY A 36 1.11 -11.78 1.07
CA GLY A 36 -0.05 -12.54 1.51
C GLY A 36 -0.51 -12.27 2.95
N ALA A 37 0.06 -11.27 3.63
CA ALA A 37 -0.34 -10.94 5.00
C ALA A 37 -1.78 -10.42 5.04
N ASN A 38 -2.47 -10.73 6.14
CA ASN A 38 -3.79 -10.21 6.41
C ASN A 38 -3.67 -8.94 7.25
N LEU A 39 -3.90 -7.80 6.63
CA LEU A 39 -3.85 -6.47 7.24
C LEU A 39 -5.23 -5.80 7.24
N VAL A 40 -6.29 -6.58 7.15
CA VAL A 40 -7.66 -6.04 7.16
C VAL A 40 -7.87 -5.18 8.41
N LEU A 41 -8.34 -3.95 8.21
CA LEU A 41 -8.60 -2.99 9.28
C LEU A 41 -7.37 -2.64 10.13
N ALA A 42 -6.16 -2.91 9.64
CA ALA A 42 -4.95 -2.51 10.36
C ALA A 42 -4.76 -0.99 10.31
N ASN A 43 -4.19 -0.44 11.36
CA ASN A 43 -3.78 0.96 11.40
C ASN A 43 -2.29 1.06 11.09
N LEU A 44 -1.97 1.50 9.87
CA LEU A 44 -0.62 1.73 9.37
C LEU A 44 -0.34 3.22 9.15
N PHE A 45 -1.08 4.10 9.82
CA PHE A 45 -0.89 5.54 9.69
C PHE A 45 0.56 5.91 9.98
N GLU A 46 1.17 6.70 9.10
CA GLU A 46 2.59 7.12 9.19
C GLU A 46 3.61 5.96 9.21
N ALA A 47 3.22 4.73 8.87
CA ALA A 47 4.19 3.61 8.85
C ALA A 47 5.20 3.76 7.71
N ASP A 48 6.42 3.30 7.93
CA ASP A 48 7.43 3.15 6.89
C ASP A 48 7.35 1.74 6.30
N LEU A 49 6.80 1.64 5.10
CA LEU A 49 6.69 0.42 4.32
C LEU A 49 7.52 0.50 3.03
N SER A 50 8.46 1.43 2.98
CA SER A 50 9.30 1.61 1.80
C SER A 50 10.06 0.33 1.46
N ASN A 51 10.17 0.02 0.17
CA ASN A 51 10.86 -1.17 -0.33
C ASN A 51 10.32 -2.50 0.21
N SER A 52 9.13 -2.52 0.81
CA SER A 52 8.53 -3.75 1.34
C SER A 52 7.87 -4.58 0.24
N ASN A 53 7.68 -5.86 0.52
CA ASN A 53 6.92 -6.77 -0.33
C ASN A 53 5.53 -6.96 0.26
N LEU A 54 4.52 -6.36 -0.37
CA LEU A 54 3.11 -6.47 -0.03
C LEU A 54 2.32 -7.20 -1.11
N THR A 55 3.01 -8.01 -1.93
CA THR A 55 2.34 -8.75 -3.00
C THR A 55 1.21 -9.60 -2.42
N THR A 56 0.04 -9.51 -3.03
CA THR A 56 -1.17 -10.24 -2.64
C THR A 56 -1.62 -10.02 -1.19
N ALA A 57 -1.09 -9.04 -0.50
CA ALA A 57 -1.55 -8.69 0.85
C ALA A 57 -3.01 -8.25 0.85
N ILE A 58 -3.71 -8.49 1.95
CA ILE A 58 -5.12 -8.11 2.11
C ILE A 58 -5.19 -6.89 3.03
N LEU A 59 -5.52 -5.75 2.45
CA LEU A 59 -5.51 -4.44 3.11
C LEU A 59 -6.89 -3.77 3.11
N ASP A 60 -7.95 -4.57 3.02
CA ASP A 60 -9.31 -4.04 3.03
C ASP A 60 -9.54 -3.15 4.25
N HIS A 61 -10.02 -1.93 4.02
CA HIS A 61 -10.30 -0.95 5.08
C HIS A 61 -9.09 -0.59 5.96
N ALA A 62 -7.87 -0.93 5.55
CA ALA A 62 -6.67 -0.52 6.29
C ALA A 62 -6.45 0.99 6.18
N ASP A 63 -5.89 1.58 7.21
CA ASP A 63 -5.48 2.99 7.20
C ASP A 63 -3.98 3.08 6.95
N LEU A 64 -3.62 3.50 5.74
CA LEU A 64 -2.24 3.74 5.30
C LEU A 64 -1.98 5.24 5.10
N SER A 65 -2.86 6.09 5.61
CA SER A 65 -2.70 7.53 5.42
C SER A 65 -1.33 7.99 5.92
N GLU A 66 -0.68 8.85 5.15
CA GLU A 66 0.65 9.39 5.42
C GLU A 66 1.77 8.34 5.51
N ALA A 67 1.51 7.08 5.18
CA ALA A 67 2.54 6.04 5.14
C ALA A 67 3.49 6.24 3.96
N ASP A 68 4.70 5.71 4.09
CA ASP A 68 5.68 5.64 3.00
C ASP A 68 5.67 4.24 2.38
N LEU A 69 5.17 4.16 1.14
CA LEU A 69 5.12 2.95 0.32
C LEU A 69 6.05 3.08 -0.91
N SER A 70 6.99 4.02 -0.88
CA SER A 70 7.89 4.25 -2.00
C SER A 70 8.66 2.97 -2.33
N GLU A 71 8.70 2.62 -3.62
CA GLU A 71 9.34 1.42 -4.15
C GLU A 71 8.82 0.09 -3.56
N ALA A 72 7.70 0.11 -2.84
CA ALA A 72 7.05 -1.12 -2.36
C ALA A 72 6.40 -1.88 -3.51
N ASP A 73 6.32 -3.20 -3.37
CA ASP A 73 5.61 -4.06 -4.31
C ASP A 73 4.24 -4.42 -3.75
N LEU A 74 3.19 -3.83 -4.33
CA LEU A 74 1.78 -4.05 -3.99
C LEU A 74 1.06 -4.80 -5.11
N SER A 75 1.80 -5.48 -6.00
CA SER A 75 1.17 -6.19 -7.10
C SER A 75 0.19 -7.23 -6.58
N GLY A 76 -1.02 -7.23 -7.14
CA GLY A 76 -2.11 -8.12 -6.74
C GLY A 76 -2.65 -7.89 -5.33
N ALA A 77 -2.22 -6.85 -4.62
CA ALA A 77 -2.74 -6.55 -3.29
C ALA A 77 -4.19 -6.09 -3.35
N ASN A 78 -4.96 -6.39 -2.31
CA ASN A 78 -6.33 -5.94 -2.16
C ASN A 78 -6.38 -4.74 -1.22
N LEU A 79 -6.64 -3.57 -1.79
CA LEU A 79 -6.73 -2.28 -1.09
C LEU A 79 -8.16 -1.71 -1.11
N HIS A 80 -9.14 -2.59 -1.26
CA HIS A 80 -10.56 -2.20 -1.29
C HIS A 80 -10.93 -1.36 -0.06
N ASN A 81 -11.54 -0.20 -0.29
CA ASN A 81 -11.95 0.73 0.78
C ASN A 81 -10.82 1.18 1.72
N SER A 82 -9.56 1.05 1.32
CA SER A 82 -8.44 1.51 2.15
C SER A 82 -8.30 3.02 2.14
N TYR A 83 -7.62 3.54 3.16
CA TYR A 83 -7.28 4.96 3.26
C TYR A 83 -5.81 5.15 2.91
N LEU A 84 -5.54 5.86 1.82
CA LEU A 84 -4.20 6.11 1.28
C LEU A 84 -3.95 7.62 1.12
N ARG A 85 -4.61 8.43 1.94
CA ARG A 85 -4.49 9.90 1.85
C ARG A 85 -3.07 10.33 2.19
N HIS A 86 -2.52 11.21 1.36
CA HIS A 86 -1.17 11.75 1.55
C HIS A 86 -0.07 10.68 1.63
N THR A 87 -0.30 9.48 1.10
CA THR A 87 0.75 8.44 1.05
C THR A 87 1.85 8.82 0.07
N HIS A 88 3.06 8.36 0.37
CA HIS A 88 4.18 8.39 -0.57
C HIS A 88 4.25 7.03 -1.27
N MET A 89 3.96 7.01 -2.57
CA MET A 89 3.91 5.78 -3.39
C MET A 89 4.78 5.93 -4.64
N ILE A 90 5.88 6.69 -4.51
CA ILE A 90 6.81 6.97 -5.61
C ILE A 90 7.44 5.66 -6.06
N PHE A 91 7.34 5.35 -7.37
CA PHE A 91 7.85 4.12 -7.97
C PHE A 91 7.29 2.83 -7.38
N CYS A 92 6.15 2.87 -6.68
CA CYS A 92 5.57 1.62 -6.18
C CYS A 92 4.95 0.81 -7.32
N ASN A 93 4.91 -0.51 -7.14
CA ASN A 93 4.29 -1.42 -8.10
C ASN A 93 2.88 -1.78 -7.62
N LEU A 94 1.87 -1.29 -8.34
CA LEU A 94 0.45 -1.56 -8.09
C LEU A 94 -0.16 -2.40 -9.21
N THR A 95 0.65 -3.14 -9.97
CA THR A 95 0.16 -3.97 -11.06
C THR A 95 -0.90 -4.96 -10.56
N GLY A 96 -2.09 -4.89 -11.15
CA GLY A 96 -3.20 -5.77 -10.78
C GLY A 96 -3.76 -5.54 -9.38
N ALA A 97 -3.36 -4.49 -8.68
CA ALA A 97 -3.91 -4.17 -7.36
C ALA A 97 -5.38 -3.78 -7.46
N VAL A 98 -6.15 -4.09 -6.42
CA VAL A 98 -7.55 -3.72 -6.30
C VAL A 98 -7.66 -2.50 -5.40
N LEU A 99 -7.98 -1.35 -5.99
CA LEU A 99 -8.06 -0.04 -5.32
C LEU A 99 -9.49 0.53 -5.36
N ASP A 100 -10.48 -0.30 -5.63
CA ASP A 100 -11.85 0.16 -5.73
C ASP A 100 -12.29 0.80 -4.42
N HIS A 101 -12.90 1.98 -4.54
CA HIS A 101 -13.34 2.80 -3.42
C HIS A 101 -12.24 3.21 -2.42
N ALA A 102 -10.97 3.05 -2.78
CA ALA A 102 -9.87 3.56 -1.95
C ALA A 102 -9.81 5.09 -1.98
N ASP A 103 -9.38 5.69 -0.90
CA ASP A 103 -9.15 7.14 -0.82
C ASP A 103 -7.66 7.41 -1.02
N LEU A 104 -7.30 7.83 -2.24
CA LEU A 104 -5.93 8.17 -2.64
C LEU A 104 -5.71 9.69 -2.64
N SER A 105 -6.61 10.46 -2.06
CA SER A 105 -6.52 11.92 -2.16
C SER A 105 -5.17 12.43 -1.68
N HIS A 106 -4.56 13.28 -2.51
CA HIS A 106 -3.25 13.89 -2.28
C HIS A 106 -2.08 12.90 -2.15
N ALA A 107 -2.25 11.66 -2.59
CA ALA A 107 -1.14 10.69 -2.64
C ALA A 107 -0.16 11.05 -3.76
N ASP A 108 1.11 10.70 -3.56
CA ASP A 108 2.14 10.86 -4.57
C ASP A 108 2.42 9.51 -5.24
N LEU A 109 1.94 9.34 -6.46
CA LEU A 109 2.11 8.15 -7.29
C LEU A 109 3.10 8.40 -8.44
N THR A 110 4.02 9.36 -8.27
CA THR A 110 5.04 9.64 -9.29
C THR A 110 5.79 8.36 -9.66
N GLY A 111 5.78 8.03 -10.94
CA GLY A 111 6.48 6.85 -11.47
C GLY A 111 5.88 5.50 -11.07
N ALA A 112 4.76 5.46 -10.38
CA ALA A 112 4.11 4.21 -9.97
C ALA A 112 3.59 3.43 -11.17
N ASN A 113 3.50 2.10 -11.03
CA ASN A 113 2.94 1.22 -12.05
C ASN A 113 1.54 0.75 -11.64
N LEU A 114 0.52 1.25 -12.33
CA LEU A 114 -0.89 0.91 -12.10
C LEU A 114 -1.44 -0.05 -13.15
N THR A 115 -0.61 -0.69 -13.93
CA THR A 115 -1.06 -1.58 -15.00
C THR A 115 -2.07 -2.59 -14.47
N ASN A 116 -3.24 -2.67 -15.12
CA ASN A 116 -4.34 -3.57 -14.73
C ASN A 116 -4.91 -3.33 -13.31
N ALA A 117 -4.56 -2.25 -12.64
CA ALA A 117 -5.16 -1.94 -11.36
C ALA A 117 -6.65 -1.61 -11.53
N VAL A 118 -7.46 -2.04 -10.56
CA VAL A 118 -8.89 -1.73 -10.50
C VAL A 118 -9.09 -0.50 -9.63
N MET A 119 -9.60 0.59 -10.19
CA MET A 119 -9.70 1.88 -9.50
C MET A 119 -11.13 2.43 -9.50
N THR A 120 -12.12 1.57 -9.65
CA THR A 120 -13.53 1.97 -9.67
C THR A 120 -13.91 2.67 -8.37
N GLY A 121 -14.42 3.89 -8.45
CA GLY A 121 -14.84 4.65 -7.27
C GLY A 121 -13.70 5.16 -6.40
N ALA A 122 -12.44 5.01 -6.80
CA ALA A 122 -11.32 5.55 -6.04
C ALA A 122 -11.34 7.09 -6.06
N ASN A 123 -11.00 7.69 -4.92
CA ASN A 123 -10.84 9.14 -4.83
C ASN A 123 -9.41 9.54 -5.23
N MET A 124 -9.29 10.18 -6.40
CA MET A 124 -8.01 10.59 -6.99
C MET A 124 -7.77 12.10 -6.87
N THR A 125 -8.49 12.78 -5.99
CA THR A 125 -8.37 14.24 -5.82
C THR A 125 -6.94 14.60 -5.41
N GLY A 126 -6.28 15.46 -6.18
CA GLY A 126 -4.94 15.97 -5.86
C GLY A 126 -3.81 14.94 -5.96
N VAL A 127 -4.05 13.78 -6.58
CA VAL A 127 -3.01 12.76 -6.77
C VAL A 127 -1.97 13.22 -7.78
N GLU A 128 -0.69 13.02 -7.45
CA GLU A 128 0.43 13.23 -8.37
C GLU A 128 0.67 11.93 -9.16
N LEU A 129 0.62 12.04 -10.49
CA LEU A 129 0.73 10.89 -11.40
C LEU A 129 1.86 11.05 -12.43
N THR A 130 2.76 12.00 -12.25
CA THR A 130 3.83 12.25 -13.22
C THR A 130 4.65 10.99 -13.46
N GLY A 131 4.72 10.54 -14.71
CA GLY A 131 5.48 9.35 -15.06
C GLY A 131 4.85 8.03 -14.64
N ALA A 132 3.65 8.04 -14.07
CA ALA A 132 2.94 6.82 -13.71
C ALA A 132 2.45 6.06 -14.95
N THR A 133 2.46 4.73 -14.87
CA THR A 133 1.79 3.88 -15.86
C THR A 133 0.36 3.65 -15.40
N MET A 134 -0.60 4.03 -16.23
CA MET A 134 -2.02 3.96 -15.91
C MET A 134 -2.58 2.54 -16.10
N PRO A 135 -3.80 2.24 -15.60
CA PRO A 135 -4.36 0.88 -15.68
C PRO A 135 -4.44 0.29 -17.09
N ASP A 136 -4.60 1.12 -18.11
CA ASP A 136 -4.61 0.69 -19.52
C ASP A 136 -3.21 0.53 -20.13
N GLY A 137 -2.16 0.73 -19.34
CA GLY A 137 -0.76 0.66 -19.76
C GLY A 137 -0.21 1.96 -20.34
N SER A 138 -1.01 3.02 -20.43
CA SER A 138 -0.56 4.31 -20.94
C SER A 138 0.28 5.05 -19.91
N LEU A 139 1.23 5.86 -20.39
CA LEU A 139 2.06 6.71 -19.53
C LEU A 139 1.32 8.01 -19.23
N HIS A 140 1.24 8.37 -17.96
CA HIS A 140 0.75 9.68 -17.53
C HIS A 140 1.91 10.69 -17.52
N GLU A 141 1.80 11.67 -18.34
CA GLU A 141 2.85 12.72 -18.49
C GLU A 141 2.71 13.86 -17.49
#